data_ad7d41db4544cce98bb753b0fcfb3820
#
_entry.id   ad7d41db4544cce98bb753b0fcfb3820
#
_cell.length_a   1.000
_cell.length_b   1.000
_cell.length_c   1.000
_cell.angle_alpha   90.00
_cell.angle_beta   90.00
_cell.angle_gamma   90.00
#
_symmetry.space_group_name_H-M   'P 1'
#
loop_
_entity.id
_entity.type
_entity.pdbx_description
1 polymer ?
#
loop_
_entity_poly.entity_id
_entity_poly.type
_entity_poly.pdbx_seq_one_letter_code
_entity_poly.pdbx_strand_id
1 'polypeptide(L)'
;VPLDYLAASIESLTQVKLIIWGSVADQPTAQNFSNAMAKRLDHILVIDIESTCWEGGFPPKGQANDIIEIGLCPLEVSTGRRLEKRSILVRPERSKVSRFCTELTTLTQEQVETGITFKEACKLLEDEYLSHERVFASFGDYDRRQFDRQCRDQGIRYPFGPTHLNVKSLFAIARALPSEVGLPQAMALLGLPMEGKHHRGHDDAWNIAAVLWATIRKMRGLEREERV
;
A
#
# COMPACT_ATOMS: atom_id res chain seq x y z
N VAL A 1 40.97 -0.99 -39.93
CA VAL A 1 39.60 -1.45 -40.17
C VAL A 1 38.86 -0.23 -40.68
N PRO A 2 38.30 -0.25 -41.91
CA PRO A 2 37.69 0.96 -42.50
C PRO A 2 36.37 1.32 -41.84
N LEU A 3 36.12 2.63 -41.72
CA LEU A 3 34.95 3.25 -41.14
C LEU A 3 33.61 3.07 -41.90
N ASP A 4 33.66 2.39 -43.04
CA ASP A 4 32.53 2.23 -43.97
C ASP A 4 31.55 1.09 -43.54
N TYR A 5 31.92 0.28 -42.55
CA TYR A 5 31.07 -0.85 -42.08
C TYR A 5 30.03 -0.44 -40.98
N LEU A 6 30.16 0.76 -40.42
CA LEU A 6 29.24 1.24 -39.36
C LEU A 6 28.05 2.05 -39.89
N ALA A 7 28.13 2.56 -41.13
CA ALA A 7 27.04 3.34 -41.72
C ALA A 7 25.86 2.47 -42.21
N ALA A 8 26.15 1.25 -42.70
CA ALA A 8 25.13 0.35 -43.27
C ALA A 8 24.23 -0.30 -42.19
N SER A 9 24.66 -0.32 -40.91
CA SER A 9 23.87 -0.93 -39.81
C SER A 9 22.86 0.01 -39.19
N ILE A 10 22.93 1.31 -39.43
CA ILE A 10 22.00 2.30 -38.87
C ILE A 10 20.77 2.51 -39.75
N GLU A 11 20.90 2.35 -41.06
CA GLU A 11 19.76 2.49 -41.99
C GLU A 11 18.79 1.31 -41.94
N SER A 12 19.26 0.10 -41.59
CA SER A 12 18.38 -1.08 -41.49
C SER A 12 17.47 -1.07 -40.24
N LEU A 13 17.80 -0.29 -39.20
CA LEU A 13 17.00 -0.19 -37.98
C LEU A 13 15.88 0.85 -38.06
N THR A 14 15.92 1.74 -39.06
CA THR A 14 14.88 2.77 -39.25
C THR A 14 13.71 2.28 -40.10
N GLN A 15 13.86 1.22 -40.91
CA GLN A 15 12.76 0.71 -41.75
C GLN A 15 11.85 -0.32 -41.06
N VAL A 16 12.24 -0.89 -39.92
CA VAL A 16 11.38 -1.88 -39.21
C VAL A 16 10.32 -1.22 -38.32
N LYS A 17 10.38 0.10 -38.12
CA LYS A 17 9.43 0.85 -37.28
C LYS A 17 8.18 1.39 -37.99
N LEU A 18 8.03 1.17 -39.29
CA LEU A 18 6.99 1.86 -40.11
C LEU A 18 5.78 1.00 -40.52
N ILE A 19 5.65 -0.23 -40.03
CA ILE A 19 4.57 -1.15 -40.52
C ILE A 19 3.46 -1.42 -39.48
N ILE A 20 3.50 -0.89 -38.26
CA ILE A 20 2.52 -1.30 -37.20
C ILE A 20 1.59 -0.16 -36.72
N TRP A 21 1.57 1.04 -37.30
CA TRP A 21 0.66 2.09 -36.82
C TRP A 21 -0.10 2.77 -37.96
N GLY A 22 -1.41 2.54 -37.95
CA GLY A 22 -2.33 3.24 -38.84
C GLY A 22 -2.44 4.74 -38.51
N SER A 23 -2.87 5.52 -39.49
CA SER A 23 -3.23 6.94 -39.54
C SER A 23 -2.75 7.88 -38.43
N VAL A 24 -1.96 8.88 -38.82
CA VAL A 24 -1.25 9.86 -37.96
C VAL A 24 -2.19 10.84 -37.19
N ALA A 25 -3.52 10.71 -37.32
CA ALA A 25 -4.46 11.70 -36.77
C ALA A 25 -4.85 11.53 -35.30
N ASP A 26 -4.54 10.36 -34.64
CA ASP A 26 -5.00 10.07 -33.29
C ASP A 26 -3.91 9.49 -32.38
N GLN A 27 -2.67 9.88 -32.53
CA GLN A 27 -1.63 9.47 -31.58
C GLN A 27 -1.68 10.43 -30.36
N PRO A 28 -1.95 9.89 -29.14
CA PRO A 28 -1.83 10.71 -27.94
C PRO A 28 -0.36 11.16 -27.81
N THR A 29 -0.16 12.46 -27.64
CA THR A 29 1.17 13.05 -27.46
C THR A 29 1.85 12.45 -26.24
N ALA A 30 3.19 12.37 -26.22
CA ALA A 30 3.96 11.86 -25.06
C ALA A 30 3.56 12.56 -23.75
N GLN A 31 3.06 13.80 -23.82
CA GLN A 31 2.51 14.56 -22.70
C GLN A 31 1.21 13.94 -22.15
N ASN A 32 0.34 13.40 -23.05
CA ASN A 32 -0.91 12.75 -22.62
C ASN A 32 -0.67 11.37 -22.00
N PHE A 33 0.35 10.62 -22.44
CA PHE A 33 0.77 9.38 -21.81
C PHE A 33 1.40 9.63 -20.42
N SER A 34 2.19 10.69 -20.26
CA SER A 34 2.79 11.06 -18.98
C SER A 34 1.74 11.42 -17.92
N ASN A 35 0.71 12.19 -18.30
CA ASN A 35 -0.33 12.61 -17.36
C ASN A 35 -1.31 11.47 -16.97
N ALA A 36 -1.57 10.52 -17.86
CA ALA A 36 -2.46 9.38 -17.56
C ALA A 36 -1.84 8.33 -16.62
N MET A 37 -0.51 8.38 -16.44
CA MET A 37 0.25 7.42 -15.60
C MET A 37 0.80 8.05 -14.30
N ALA A 38 0.76 9.39 -14.18
CA ALA A 38 1.30 10.09 -13.01
C ALA A 38 0.41 9.89 -11.80
N LYS A 39 1.00 9.47 -10.68
CA LYS A 39 0.30 9.33 -9.40
C LYS A 39 0.00 10.69 -8.78
N ARG A 40 -1.15 10.82 -8.15
CA ARG A 40 -1.45 11.95 -7.28
C ARG A 40 -0.62 11.82 -6.00
N LEU A 41 0.13 12.85 -5.70
CA LEU A 41 1.00 12.91 -4.53
C LEU A 41 0.50 13.94 -3.48
N ASP A 42 -0.79 14.23 -3.50
CA ASP A 42 -1.46 15.04 -2.48
C ASP A 42 -1.54 14.30 -1.13
N HIS A 43 -1.92 13.02 -1.21
CA HIS A 43 -2.01 12.14 -0.05
C HIS A 43 -1.37 10.78 -0.35
N ILE A 44 -0.82 10.16 0.70
CA ILE A 44 -0.46 8.74 0.71
C ILE A 44 -1.54 8.02 1.54
N LEU A 45 -2.11 6.96 0.99
CA LEU A 45 -3.07 6.13 1.71
C LEU A 45 -2.31 5.10 2.53
N VAL A 46 -2.16 5.38 3.82
CA VAL A 46 -1.53 4.44 4.75
C VAL A 46 -2.59 3.46 5.22
N ILE A 47 -2.34 2.18 4.99
CA ILE A 47 -3.28 1.10 5.26
C ILE A 47 -2.58 0.02 6.06
N ASP A 48 -3.32 -0.51 7.01
CA ASP A 48 -3.00 -1.72 7.76
C ASP A 48 -4.26 -2.59 7.82
N ILE A 49 -4.12 -3.89 7.60
CA ILE A 49 -5.28 -4.79 7.59
C ILE A 49 -5.20 -5.83 8.69
N GLU A 50 -6.37 -6.15 9.23
CA GLU A 50 -6.55 -7.37 10.01
C GLU A 50 -7.22 -8.44 9.15
N SER A 51 -6.77 -9.68 9.31
CA SER A 51 -7.32 -10.82 8.59
C SER A 51 -7.62 -11.95 9.55
N THR A 52 -8.58 -12.81 9.17
CA THR A 52 -8.81 -14.04 9.93
C THR A 52 -7.52 -14.85 10.04
N CYS A 53 -7.19 -15.26 11.25
CA CYS A 53 -5.96 -15.97 11.55
C CYS A 53 -6.19 -17.07 12.61
N TRP A 54 -5.26 -18.02 12.71
CA TRP A 54 -5.35 -19.20 13.57
C TRP A 54 -4.04 -19.48 14.26
N GLU A 55 -4.11 -20.09 15.42
CA GLU A 55 -2.94 -20.63 16.08
C GLU A 55 -2.24 -21.64 15.14
N GLY A 56 -0.93 -21.47 14.94
CA GLY A 56 -0.16 -22.24 13.96
C GLY A 56 -0.10 -21.66 12.57
N GLY A 57 -0.83 -20.55 12.27
CA GLY A 57 -0.65 -19.74 11.06
C GLY A 57 -1.36 -20.26 9.79
N PHE A 58 -2.04 -21.41 9.84
CA PHE A 58 -2.71 -22.00 8.68
C PHE A 58 -4.23 -22.03 8.86
N PRO A 59 -5.00 -21.72 7.79
CA PRO A 59 -6.45 -21.85 7.85
C PRO A 59 -6.87 -23.31 7.95
N PRO A 60 -7.97 -23.63 8.68
CA PRO A 60 -8.59 -24.92 8.65
C PRO A 60 -9.02 -25.33 7.24
N LYS A 61 -9.19 -26.65 7.01
CA LYS A 61 -9.65 -27.16 5.70
C LYS A 61 -10.96 -26.48 5.27
N GLY A 62 -10.96 -25.93 4.06
CA GLY A 62 -12.13 -25.24 3.49
C GLY A 62 -12.27 -23.77 3.90
N GLN A 63 -11.34 -23.23 4.67
CA GLN A 63 -11.28 -21.83 4.99
C GLN A 63 -10.08 -21.15 4.32
N ALA A 64 -10.11 -19.81 4.18
CA ALA A 64 -9.02 -18.99 3.69
C ALA A 64 -8.89 -17.73 4.54
N ASN A 65 -7.72 -17.10 4.57
CA ASN A 65 -7.60 -15.79 5.23
C ASN A 65 -8.47 -14.77 4.50
N ASP A 66 -9.41 -14.18 5.21
CA ASP A 66 -10.21 -13.06 4.75
C ASP A 66 -9.85 -11.80 5.50
N ILE A 67 -9.76 -10.68 4.81
CA ILE A 67 -9.64 -9.36 5.43
C ILE A 67 -10.92 -9.09 6.23
N ILE A 68 -10.76 -8.67 7.48
CA ILE A 68 -11.86 -8.38 8.42
C ILE A 68 -11.87 -6.94 8.93
N GLU A 69 -10.75 -6.23 8.82
CA GLU A 69 -10.67 -4.79 9.02
C GLU A 69 -9.67 -4.19 8.02
N ILE A 70 -10.04 -3.05 7.46
CA ILE A 70 -9.12 -2.20 6.72
C ILE A 70 -8.98 -0.92 7.52
N GLY A 71 -7.84 -0.76 8.18
CA GLY A 71 -7.45 0.48 8.81
C GLY A 71 -6.87 1.42 7.78
N LEU A 72 -7.30 2.68 7.80
CA LEU A 72 -6.88 3.67 6.82
C LEU A 72 -6.56 5.00 7.49
N CYS A 73 -5.43 5.59 7.10
CA CYS A 73 -5.03 6.94 7.43
C CYS A 73 -4.49 7.65 6.18
N PRO A 74 -5.25 8.57 5.57
CA PRO A 74 -4.69 9.44 4.53
C PRO A 74 -3.69 10.41 5.15
N LEU A 75 -2.44 10.36 4.68
CA LEU A 75 -1.35 11.22 5.10
C LEU A 75 -1.16 12.33 4.06
N GLU A 76 -1.37 13.59 4.42
CA GLU A 76 -1.11 14.75 3.57
C GLU A 76 0.39 14.94 3.37
N VAL A 77 0.87 14.84 2.13
CA VAL A 77 2.31 14.79 1.81
C VAL A 77 3.02 16.13 2.05
N SER A 78 2.30 17.24 1.94
CA SER A 78 2.86 18.58 2.12
C SER A 78 3.15 18.92 3.58
N THR A 79 2.26 18.55 4.48
CA THR A 79 2.29 18.95 5.90
C THR A 79 2.58 17.80 6.86
N GLY A 80 2.32 16.54 6.44
CA GLY A 80 2.36 15.37 7.29
C GLY A 80 1.14 15.22 8.20
N ARG A 81 0.09 15.96 7.94
CA ARG A 81 -1.15 15.86 8.69
C ARG A 81 -1.81 14.51 8.40
N ARG A 82 -2.08 13.74 9.44
CA ARG A 82 -2.90 12.54 9.44
C ARG A 82 -4.36 13.00 9.45
N LEU A 83 -5.10 12.76 8.36
CA LEU A 83 -6.41 13.40 8.14
C LEU A 83 -7.55 12.66 8.82
N GLU A 84 -7.50 11.34 8.80
CA GLU A 84 -8.57 10.49 9.29
C GLU A 84 -7.98 9.21 9.88
N LYS A 85 -8.60 8.71 10.94
CA LYS A 85 -8.32 7.41 11.55
C LYS A 85 -9.55 6.54 11.35
N ARG A 86 -9.61 5.81 10.23
CA ARG A 86 -10.81 5.07 9.81
C ARG A 86 -10.64 3.57 9.94
N SER A 87 -11.64 2.93 10.52
CA SER A 87 -11.84 1.49 10.52
C SER A 87 -12.95 1.13 9.55
N ILE A 88 -12.67 0.27 8.58
CA ILE A 88 -13.65 -0.30 7.66
C ILE A 88 -13.74 -1.78 8.01
N LEU A 89 -14.80 -2.18 8.70
CA LEU A 89 -15.06 -3.57 8.99
C LEU A 89 -15.51 -4.29 7.72
N VAL A 90 -14.89 -5.45 7.48
CA VAL A 90 -15.17 -6.30 6.31
C VAL A 90 -15.69 -7.63 6.80
N ARG A 91 -16.85 -8.04 6.27
CA ARG A 91 -17.45 -9.33 6.59
C ARG A 91 -16.70 -10.46 5.88
N PRO A 92 -16.12 -11.42 6.63
CA PRO A 92 -15.47 -12.57 6.03
C PRO A 92 -16.49 -13.49 5.36
N GLU A 93 -16.18 -13.98 4.16
CA GLU A 93 -17.06 -14.83 3.37
C GLU A 93 -16.57 -16.29 3.31
N ARG A 94 -15.26 -16.51 3.50
CA ARG A 94 -14.60 -17.80 3.33
C ARG A 94 -14.04 -18.38 4.62
N SER A 95 -14.22 -17.65 5.73
CA SER A 95 -13.68 -18.05 7.02
C SER A 95 -14.48 -17.48 8.18
N LYS A 96 -14.20 -18.00 9.37
CA LYS A 96 -14.72 -17.46 10.62
C LYS A 96 -13.57 -16.90 11.48
N VAL A 97 -13.89 -15.90 12.27
CA VAL A 97 -12.96 -15.36 13.27
C VAL A 97 -12.71 -16.40 14.34
N SER A 98 -11.48 -16.84 14.47
CA SER A 98 -11.08 -17.80 15.51
C SER A 98 -10.93 -17.10 16.87
N ARG A 99 -10.91 -17.87 17.95
CA ARG A 99 -10.59 -17.34 19.27
C ARG A 99 -9.21 -16.65 19.29
N PHE A 100 -8.21 -17.27 18.67
CA PHE A 100 -6.85 -16.69 18.52
C PHE A 100 -6.90 -15.34 17.80
N CYS A 101 -7.67 -15.25 16.72
CA CYS A 101 -7.83 -13.99 15.97
C CYS A 101 -8.48 -12.90 16.85
N THR A 102 -9.52 -13.24 17.63
CA THR A 102 -10.12 -12.28 18.55
C THR A 102 -9.16 -11.85 19.66
N GLU A 103 -8.38 -12.78 20.22
CA GLU A 103 -7.37 -12.45 21.24
C GLU A 103 -6.29 -11.50 20.70
N LEU A 104 -5.91 -11.65 19.44
CA LEU A 104 -4.91 -10.81 18.76
C LEU A 104 -5.47 -9.44 18.37
N THR A 105 -6.57 -9.42 17.63
CA THR A 105 -7.10 -8.20 16.98
C THR A 105 -8.20 -7.50 17.80
N THR A 106 -8.77 -8.21 18.78
CA THR A 106 -10.00 -7.82 19.52
C THR A 106 -11.29 -7.79 18.68
N LEU A 107 -11.23 -8.16 17.44
CA LEU A 107 -12.41 -8.28 16.59
C LEU A 107 -13.12 -9.60 16.85
N THR A 108 -14.44 -9.54 17.08
CA THR A 108 -15.27 -10.72 17.23
C THR A 108 -16.01 -11.05 15.93
N GLN A 109 -16.52 -12.28 15.81
CA GLN A 109 -17.34 -12.67 14.67
C GLN A 109 -18.53 -11.73 14.49
N GLU A 110 -19.22 -11.40 15.58
CA GLU A 110 -20.41 -10.54 15.57
C GLU A 110 -20.08 -9.14 15.06
N GLN A 111 -18.93 -8.60 15.44
CA GLN A 111 -18.50 -7.28 14.98
C GLN A 111 -18.22 -7.28 13.48
N VAL A 112 -17.44 -8.24 12.98
CA VAL A 112 -17.08 -8.27 11.55
C VAL A 112 -18.28 -8.63 10.65
N GLU A 113 -19.28 -9.34 11.17
CA GLU A 113 -20.53 -9.61 10.45
C GLU A 113 -21.34 -8.33 10.16
N THR A 114 -21.17 -7.27 10.94
CA THR A 114 -21.78 -5.95 10.65
C THR A 114 -21.07 -5.19 9.54
N GLY A 115 -19.88 -5.66 9.13
CA GLY A 115 -19.06 -5.05 8.09
C GLY A 115 -19.66 -5.20 6.69
N ILE A 116 -19.13 -4.40 5.78
CA ILE A 116 -19.46 -4.49 4.35
C ILE A 116 -18.73 -5.68 3.71
N THR A 117 -19.15 -6.08 2.50
CA THR A 117 -18.42 -7.11 1.75
C THR A 117 -17.04 -6.60 1.31
N PHE A 118 -16.10 -7.51 1.05
CA PHE A 118 -14.78 -7.12 0.56
C PHE A 118 -14.84 -6.37 -0.78
N LYS A 119 -15.80 -6.74 -1.65
CA LYS A 119 -16.05 -6.03 -2.92
C LYS A 119 -16.48 -4.57 -2.69
N GLU A 120 -17.40 -4.35 -1.75
CA GLU A 120 -17.85 -3.01 -1.39
C GLU A 120 -16.70 -2.19 -0.76
N ALA A 121 -15.87 -2.83 0.08
CA ALA A 121 -14.71 -2.18 0.66
C ALA A 121 -13.68 -1.74 -0.41
N CYS A 122 -13.39 -2.60 -1.40
CA CYS A 122 -12.54 -2.23 -2.52
C CYS A 122 -13.12 -1.04 -3.31
N LYS A 123 -14.44 -1.07 -3.58
CA LYS A 123 -15.11 0.03 -4.27
C LYS A 123 -15.08 1.34 -3.46
N LEU A 124 -15.30 1.27 -2.15
CA LEU A 124 -15.21 2.43 -1.24
C LEU A 124 -13.82 3.06 -1.30
N LEU A 125 -12.75 2.25 -1.28
CA LEU A 125 -11.37 2.75 -1.41
C LEU A 125 -11.14 3.47 -2.74
N GLU A 126 -11.70 2.96 -3.84
CA GLU A 126 -11.60 3.62 -5.15
C GLU A 126 -12.41 4.93 -5.19
N ASP A 127 -13.66 4.91 -4.74
CA ASP A 127 -14.59 6.03 -4.89
C ASP A 127 -14.29 7.19 -3.93
N GLU A 128 -14.03 6.90 -2.66
CA GLU A 128 -13.84 7.92 -1.63
C GLU A 128 -12.38 8.37 -1.52
N TYR A 129 -11.42 7.46 -1.73
CA TYR A 129 -10.00 7.75 -1.50
C TYR A 129 -9.17 7.83 -2.78
N LEU A 130 -9.76 7.60 -3.95
CA LEU A 130 -9.04 7.57 -5.24
C LEU A 130 -7.82 6.64 -5.18
N SER A 131 -7.99 5.48 -4.54
CA SER A 131 -6.89 4.58 -4.20
C SER A 131 -6.09 4.08 -5.40
N HIS A 132 -6.72 4.04 -6.58
CA HIS A 132 -6.05 3.67 -7.82
C HIS A 132 -5.10 4.77 -8.34
N GLU A 133 -5.39 6.04 -8.02
CA GLU A 133 -4.60 7.19 -8.45
C GLU A 133 -3.52 7.59 -7.44
N ARG A 134 -3.71 7.30 -6.14
CA ARG A 134 -2.82 7.64 -5.03
C ARG A 134 -1.84 6.53 -4.74
N VAL A 135 -0.81 6.85 -3.98
CA VAL A 135 0.17 5.88 -3.49
C VAL A 135 -0.42 5.16 -2.28
N PHE A 136 -0.35 3.84 -2.31
CA PHE A 136 -0.65 2.96 -1.17
C PHE A 136 0.63 2.70 -0.37
N ALA A 137 0.55 2.77 0.95
CA ALA A 137 1.65 2.47 1.87
C ALA A 137 1.19 1.54 2.99
N SER A 138 2.03 0.58 3.40
CA SER A 138 1.81 -0.29 4.55
C SER A 138 3.10 -0.63 5.27
N PHE A 139 3.02 -1.25 6.46
CA PHE A 139 4.20 -1.60 7.26
C PHE A 139 4.72 -3.00 6.92
N GLY A 140 5.30 -3.13 5.75
CA GLY A 140 5.73 -4.38 5.15
C GLY A 140 4.95 -4.70 3.88
N ASP A 141 5.01 -5.96 3.44
CA ASP A 141 4.39 -6.41 2.19
C ASP A 141 3.13 -7.25 2.42
N TYR A 142 2.79 -7.56 3.67
CA TYR A 142 1.69 -8.47 3.98
C TYR A 142 0.36 -7.94 3.44
N ASP A 143 0.03 -6.70 3.76
CA ASP A 143 -1.23 -6.05 3.39
C ASP A 143 -1.44 -6.07 1.87
N ARG A 144 -0.43 -5.64 1.13
CA ARG A 144 -0.45 -5.64 -0.33
C ARG A 144 -0.69 -7.03 -0.89
N ARG A 145 0.03 -8.04 -0.36
CA ARG A 145 -0.09 -9.42 -0.82
C ARG A 145 -1.44 -10.03 -0.47
N GLN A 146 -2.00 -9.70 0.68
CA GLN A 146 -3.29 -10.19 1.13
C GLN A 146 -4.43 -9.60 0.28
N PHE A 147 -4.40 -8.29 0.00
CA PHE A 147 -5.34 -7.66 -0.94
C PHE A 147 -5.27 -8.31 -2.32
N ASP A 148 -4.08 -8.44 -2.89
CA ASP A 148 -3.87 -9.03 -4.22
C ASP A 148 -4.37 -10.48 -4.27
N ARG A 149 -4.07 -11.28 -3.25
CA ARG A 149 -4.56 -12.66 -3.13
C ARG A 149 -6.07 -12.72 -3.06
N GLN A 150 -6.70 -11.97 -2.15
CA GLN A 150 -8.14 -12.00 -1.97
C GLN A 150 -8.89 -11.48 -3.19
N CYS A 151 -8.38 -10.44 -3.84
CA CYS A 151 -8.94 -9.93 -5.10
C CYS A 151 -8.91 -10.98 -6.19
N ARG A 152 -7.79 -11.68 -6.39
CA ARG A 152 -7.69 -12.76 -7.37
C ARG A 152 -8.62 -13.92 -7.06
N ASP A 153 -8.65 -14.36 -5.80
CA ASP A 153 -9.46 -15.50 -5.36
C ASP A 153 -10.97 -15.24 -5.55
N GLN A 154 -11.40 -13.98 -5.40
CA GLN A 154 -12.81 -13.59 -5.51
C GLN A 154 -13.18 -12.96 -6.87
N GLY A 155 -12.23 -12.84 -7.80
CA GLY A 155 -12.45 -12.18 -9.08
C GLY A 155 -12.79 -10.69 -8.97
N ILE A 156 -12.27 -10.02 -7.94
CA ILE A 156 -12.46 -8.59 -7.67
C ILE A 156 -11.27 -7.81 -8.21
N ARG A 157 -11.53 -6.65 -8.81
CA ARG A 157 -10.45 -5.75 -9.24
C ARG A 157 -9.64 -5.28 -8.04
N TYR A 158 -8.31 -5.30 -8.17
CA TYR A 158 -7.40 -4.75 -7.15
C TYR A 158 -7.58 -3.23 -7.04
N PRO A 159 -7.90 -2.69 -5.83
CA PRO A 159 -8.34 -1.31 -5.69
C PRO A 159 -7.20 -0.27 -5.74
N PHE A 160 -5.97 -0.71 -5.73
CA PHE A 160 -4.82 0.21 -5.73
C PHE A 160 -4.12 0.24 -7.08
N GLY A 161 -3.37 1.30 -7.33
CA GLY A 161 -2.44 1.34 -8.46
C GLY A 161 -1.17 0.51 -8.21
N PRO A 162 -0.25 0.45 -9.18
CA PRO A 162 0.94 -0.41 -9.10
C PRO A 162 1.98 0.07 -8.06
N THR A 163 1.88 1.32 -7.59
CA THR A 163 2.87 1.89 -6.67
C THR A 163 2.50 1.59 -5.22
N HIS A 164 3.40 0.90 -4.52
CA HIS A 164 3.31 0.61 -3.10
C HIS A 164 4.57 1.05 -2.38
N LEU A 165 4.43 1.68 -1.21
CA LEU A 165 5.54 2.02 -0.32
C LEU A 165 5.55 1.06 0.87
N ASN A 166 6.60 0.26 0.96
CA ASN A 166 6.90 -0.50 2.17
C ASN A 166 7.56 0.43 3.20
N VAL A 167 6.77 0.92 4.15
CA VAL A 167 7.22 1.87 5.18
C VAL A 167 8.27 1.27 6.09
N LYS A 168 8.17 -0.03 6.37
CA LYS A 168 9.10 -0.77 7.23
C LYS A 168 10.51 -0.77 6.65
N SER A 169 10.65 -1.14 5.37
CA SER A 169 11.93 -1.11 4.67
C SER A 169 12.45 0.33 4.52
N LEU A 170 11.57 1.26 4.12
CA LEU A 170 11.94 2.66 3.93
C LEU A 170 12.48 3.29 5.22
N PHE A 171 11.82 3.04 6.36
CA PHE A 171 12.26 3.49 7.68
C PHE A 171 13.63 2.92 8.05
N ALA A 172 13.81 1.61 7.88
CA ALA A 172 15.08 0.96 8.20
C ALA A 172 16.24 1.52 7.37
N ILE A 173 16.04 1.72 6.07
CA ILE A 173 17.03 2.33 5.16
C ILE A 173 17.34 3.77 5.58
N ALA A 174 16.31 4.59 5.81
CA ALA A 174 16.49 6.01 6.19
C ALA A 174 17.21 6.19 7.54
N ARG A 175 17.13 5.18 8.42
CA ARG A 175 17.79 5.17 9.73
C ARG A 175 19.10 4.38 9.74
N ALA A 176 19.54 3.84 8.59
CA ALA A 176 20.72 2.97 8.49
C ALA A 176 20.69 1.80 9.48
N LEU A 177 19.50 1.20 9.69
CA LEU A 177 19.38 0.03 10.54
C LEU A 177 19.90 -1.21 9.82
N PRO A 178 20.50 -2.19 10.54
CA PRO A 178 21.02 -3.41 9.92
C PRO A 178 19.91 -4.35 9.45
N SER A 179 18.68 -4.17 9.92
CA SER A 179 17.50 -4.96 9.55
C SER A 179 16.22 -4.18 9.79
N GLU A 180 15.13 -4.65 9.21
CA GLU A 180 13.79 -4.14 9.48
C GLU A 180 13.38 -4.40 10.94
N VAL A 181 12.56 -3.50 11.49
CA VAL A 181 12.05 -3.57 12.86
C VAL A 181 10.52 -3.60 12.87
N GLY A 182 9.90 -4.07 13.95
CA GLY A 182 8.46 -4.02 14.15
C GLY A 182 7.92 -2.59 14.37
N LEU A 183 6.63 -2.38 14.16
CA LEU A 183 6.00 -1.06 14.34
C LEU A 183 6.22 -0.47 15.74
N PRO A 184 6.03 -1.21 16.85
CA PRO A 184 6.30 -0.66 18.18
C PRO A 184 7.75 -0.23 18.37
N GLN A 185 8.70 -0.96 17.80
CA GLN A 185 10.12 -0.61 17.87
C GLN A 185 10.45 0.61 17.02
N ALA A 186 9.84 0.73 15.83
CA ALA A 186 10.01 1.92 14.98
C ALA A 186 9.50 3.19 15.69
N MET A 187 8.32 3.10 16.33
CA MET A 187 7.76 4.19 17.14
C MET A 187 8.67 4.56 18.29
N ALA A 188 9.20 3.57 19.04
CA ALA A 188 10.14 3.79 20.13
C ALA A 188 11.44 4.47 19.67
N LEU A 189 12.00 4.06 18.52
CA LEU A 189 13.19 4.67 17.92
C LEU A 189 12.95 6.14 17.48
N LEU A 190 11.70 6.52 17.26
CA LEU A 190 11.30 7.89 16.97
C LEU A 190 10.94 8.70 18.23
N GLY A 191 10.93 8.10 19.41
CA GLY A 191 10.43 8.72 20.63
C GLY A 191 8.93 9.02 20.60
N LEU A 192 8.18 8.31 19.77
CA LEU A 192 6.73 8.49 19.62
C LEU A 192 5.96 7.41 20.41
N PRO A 193 4.90 7.80 21.14
CA PRO A 193 4.04 6.82 21.80
C PRO A 193 3.20 6.06 20.76
N MET A 194 2.91 4.79 21.04
CA MET A 194 1.86 4.07 20.31
C MET A 194 0.50 4.66 20.67
N GLU A 195 -0.27 5.06 19.67
CA GLU A 195 -1.62 5.58 19.83
C GLU A 195 -2.65 4.48 19.57
N GLY A 196 -3.54 4.22 20.53
CA GLY A 196 -4.56 3.18 20.42
C GLY A 196 -4.04 1.78 20.74
N LYS A 197 -4.60 0.76 20.09
CA LYS A 197 -4.32 -0.65 20.35
C LYS A 197 -3.58 -1.29 19.17
N HIS A 198 -2.43 -1.89 19.43
CA HIS A 198 -1.72 -2.68 18.42
C HIS A 198 -2.54 -3.88 17.97
N HIS A 199 -2.48 -4.23 16.69
CA HIS A 199 -3.35 -5.19 16.02
C HIS A 199 -4.83 -4.73 15.91
N ARG A 200 -5.03 -3.43 15.80
CA ARG A 200 -6.25 -2.82 15.29
C ARG A 200 -5.87 -2.00 14.07
N GLY A 201 -6.37 -2.41 12.91
CA GLY A 201 -5.93 -1.86 11.63
C GLY A 201 -5.93 -0.34 11.58
N HIS A 202 -6.98 0.33 12.08
CA HIS A 202 -7.04 1.81 12.09
C HIS A 202 -6.05 2.46 13.06
N ASP A 203 -5.72 1.81 14.18
CA ASP A 203 -4.72 2.29 15.13
C ASP A 203 -3.31 2.12 14.55
N ASP A 204 -3.05 0.97 13.94
CA ASP A 204 -1.76 0.69 13.33
C ASP A 204 -1.53 1.54 12.07
N ALA A 205 -2.52 1.72 11.19
CA ALA A 205 -2.43 2.65 10.05
C ALA A 205 -2.09 4.09 10.50
N TRP A 206 -2.68 4.54 11.61
CA TRP A 206 -2.39 5.84 12.21
C TRP A 206 -0.96 5.97 12.71
N ASN A 207 -0.44 4.95 13.38
CA ASN A 207 0.94 4.91 13.86
C ASN A 207 1.94 4.76 12.69
N ILE A 208 1.62 3.95 11.69
CA ILE A 208 2.44 3.80 10.48
C ILE A 208 2.56 5.14 9.73
N ALA A 209 1.48 5.91 9.66
CA ALA A 209 1.50 7.24 9.06
C ALA A 209 2.44 8.20 9.80
N ALA A 210 2.56 8.10 11.13
CA ALA A 210 3.52 8.88 11.92
C ALA A 210 4.97 8.46 11.58
N VAL A 211 5.26 7.14 11.50
CA VAL A 211 6.57 6.62 11.08
C VAL A 211 6.93 7.09 9.67
N LEU A 212 5.98 6.99 8.74
CA LEU A 212 6.18 7.43 7.36
C LEU A 212 6.48 8.93 7.30
N TRP A 213 5.74 9.76 8.02
CA TRP A 213 6.00 11.20 8.04
C TRP A 213 7.36 11.55 8.63
N ALA A 214 7.75 10.94 9.75
CA ALA A 214 9.09 11.13 10.33
C ALA A 214 10.18 10.74 9.31
N THR A 215 9.98 9.66 8.56
CA THR A 215 10.90 9.23 7.50
C THR A 215 10.99 10.25 6.37
N ILE A 216 9.84 10.75 5.89
CA ILE A 216 9.79 11.79 4.85
C ILE A 216 10.48 13.08 5.32
N ARG A 217 10.24 13.51 6.56
CA ARG A 217 10.91 14.70 7.14
C ARG A 217 12.42 14.56 7.14
N LYS A 218 12.92 13.39 7.56
CA LYS A 218 14.36 13.10 7.53
C LYS A 218 14.92 13.18 6.12
N MET A 219 14.27 12.56 5.14
CA MET A 219 14.68 12.60 3.73
C MET A 219 14.68 14.03 3.15
N ARG A 220 13.79 14.90 3.63
CA ARG A 220 13.72 16.32 3.24
C ARG A 220 14.70 17.21 4.00
N GLY A 221 15.49 16.67 4.92
CA GLY A 221 16.38 17.47 5.78
C GLY A 221 15.63 18.39 6.77
N LEU A 222 14.40 18.06 7.11
CA LEU A 222 13.54 18.84 8.02
C LEU A 222 13.64 18.38 9.48
N GLU A 223 14.46 17.38 9.78
CA GLU A 223 14.82 17.04 11.16
C GLU A 223 15.76 18.14 11.68
N ARG A 224 15.39 18.81 12.77
CA ARG A 224 16.37 19.59 13.53
C ARG A 224 17.40 18.60 14.06
N GLU A 225 18.68 18.79 13.72
CA GLU A 225 19.77 18.16 14.46
C GLU A 225 19.65 18.67 15.90
N GLU A 226 19.13 17.86 16.81
CA GLU A 226 19.42 18.05 18.22
C GLU A 226 20.91 17.75 18.36
N ARG A 227 21.71 18.81 18.32
CA ARG A 227 23.13 18.72 18.69
C ARG A 227 23.16 18.33 20.16
N VAL A 228 23.60 17.13 20.43
CA VAL A 228 24.01 16.65 21.75
C VAL A 228 25.33 17.38 22.15
#